data_3d0d1cdfb11fa4a51f2c6a43294ad9a3
#
_entry.id   3d0d1cdfb11fa4a51f2c6a43294ad9a3
#
_cell.length_a   1.000
_cell.length_b   1.000
_cell.length_c   1.000
_cell.angle_alpha   90.00
_cell.angle_beta   90.00
_cell.angle_gamma   90.00
#
_symmetry.space_group_name_H-M   'P 1'
#
loop_
_entity.id
_entity.type
_entity.pdbx_description
1 polymer ?
#
loop_
_entity_poly.entity_id
_entity_poly.type
_entity_poly.pdbx_seq_one_letter_code
_entity_poly.pdbx_strand_id
1 'polypeptide(L)'
;FPFDLLPRMIDAGDWVEIVAGLVQRVRALELFLSDIYGPRDAVADGVIPNTLVMTCGGYLRPVVGIEPPGGRRIYLAGVDLVRDDSGQWRVLEDNLRNPSGLSYVLQNRAFMRRLMPEAFASHLVANVDHAALLLRDALTAMVPDEDAGCIALLSPGPWNAAYAEHAYLAQQMGAELVEGRDLVTRHRRVWMQTTGGMRPVSV
;
A
#
# COMPACT_ATOMS: atom_id res chain seq x y z
N PHE A 1 20.95 -5.93 6.32
CA PHE A 1 19.92 -6.38 5.38
C PHE A 1 20.57 -7.25 4.30
N PRO A 2 20.18 -8.53 4.14
CA PRO A 2 20.67 -9.39 3.07
C PRO A 2 20.25 -8.80 1.72
N PHE A 3 21.20 -8.59 0.84
CA PHE A 3 20.98 -7.99 -0.47
C PHE A 3 21.60 -8.87 -1.56
N ASP A 4 20.79 -9.32 -2.50
CA ASP A 4 21.26 -10.06 -3.66
C ASP A 4 21.80 -9.08 -4.70
N LEU A 5 23.09 -9.25 -5.05
CA LEU A 5 23.76 -8.40 -6.04
C LEU A 5 23.35 -8.70 -7.47
N LEU A 6 22.74 -9.88 -7.71
CA LEU A 6 22.28 -10.27 -9.04
C LEU A 6 20.81 -9.86 -9.22
N PRO A 7 20.51 -8.83 -10.01
CA PRO A 7 19.13 -8.40 -10.22
C PRO A 7 18.37 -9.45 -11.03
N ARG A 8 17.12 -9.69 -10.63
CA ARG A 8 16.18 -10.44 -11.45
C ARG A 8 15.61 -9.51 -12.49
N MET A 9 15.87 -9.81 -13.77
CA MET A 9 15.35 -9.02 -14.88
C MET A 9 13.94 -9.48 -15.22
N ILE A 10 13.03 -8.52 -15.35
CA ILE A 10 11.69 -8.69 -15.89
C ILE A 10 11.67 -7.86 -17.17
N ASP A 11 11.47 -8.51 -18.32
CA ASP A 11 11.43 -7.79 -19.58
C ASP A 11 10.11 -7.00 -19.77
N ALA A 12 10.09 -6.12 -20.77
CA ALA A 12 8.93 -5.25 -20.99
C ALA A 12 7.67 -6.03 -21.40
N GLY A 13 7.81 -7.16 -22.10
CA GLY A 13 6.69 -8.01 -22.50
C GLY A 13 6.06 -8.69 -21.29
N ASP A 14 6.86 -9.39 -20.49
CA ASP A 14 6.44 -9.98 -19.23
C ASP A 14 5.76 -8.93 -18.32
N TRP A 15 6.36 -7.72 -18.24
CA TRP A 15 5.81 -6.65 -17.38
C TRP A 15 4.43 -6.18 -17.82
N VAL A 16 4.17 -6.06 -19.10
CA VAL A 16 2.83 -5.70 -19.63
C VAL A 16 1.78 -6.74 -19.22
N GLU A 17 2.10 -8.03 -19.37
CA GLU A 17 1.19 -9.12 -18.98
C GLU A 17 0.97 -9.14 -17.46
N ILE A 18 2.03 -9.01 -16.66
CA ILE A 18 1.95 -8.94 -15.21
C ILE A 18 1.03 -7.79 -14.79
N VAL A 19 1.25 -6.59 -15.30
CA VAL A 19 0.45 -5.40 -14.93
C VAL A 19 -1.01 -5.59 -15.30
N ALA A 20 -1.32 -6.11 -16.48
CA ALA A 20 -2.70 -6.38 -16.90
C ALA A 20 -3.39 -7.37 -15.96
N GLY A 21 -2.72 -8.46 -15.60
CA GLY A 21 -3.23 -9.44 -14.65
C GLY A 21 -3.41 -8.89 -13.23
N LEU A 22 -2.44 -8.11 -12.74
CA LEU A 22 -2.52 -7.48 -11.42
C LEU A 22 -3.66 -6.44 -11.33
N VAL A 23 -3.85 -5.62 -12.36
CA VAL A 23 -4.96 -4.66 -12.41
C VAL A 23 -6.31 -5.37 -12.36
N GLN A 24 -6.48 -6.45 -13.14
CA GLN A 24 -7.69 -7.26 -13.10
C GLN A 24 -7.93 -7.85 -11.71
N ARG A 25 -6.88 -8.42 -11.10
CA ARG A 25 -6.93 -9.06 -9.79
C ARG A 25 -7.31 -8.07 -8.69
N VAL A 26 -6.64 -6.92 -8.62
CA VAL A 26 -6.92 -5.89 -7.61
C VAL A 26 -8.34 -5.34 -7.78
N ARG A 27 -8.82 -5.17 -9.02
CA ARG A 27 -10.22 -4.80 -9.26
C ARG A 27 -11.22 -5.82 -8.74
N ALA A 28 -10.96 -7.11 -8.94
CA ALA A 28 -11.83 -8.17 -8.41
C ALA A 28 -11.85 -8.17 -6.88
N LEU A 29 -10.70 -7.98 -6.24
CA LEU A 29 -10.59 -7.87 -4.78
C LEU A 29 -11.27 -6.60 -4.24
N GLU A 30 -11.18 -5.47 -4.93
CA GLU A 30 -11.91 -4.25 -4.59
C GLU A 30 -13.42 -4.44 -4.65
N LEU A 31 -13.93 -5.05 -5.72
CA LEU A 31 -15.36 -5.39 -5.87
C LEU A 31 -15.83 -6.33 -4.76
N PHE A 32 -15.01 -7.34 -4.44
CA PHE A 32 -15.29 -8.27 -3.35
C PHE A 32 -15.38 -7.55 -1.99
N LEU A 33 -14.45 -6.65 -1.68
CA LEU A 33 -14.50 -5.85 -0.45
C LEU A 33 -15.72 -4.93 -0.42
N SER A 34 -16.08 -4.33 -1.54
CA SER A 34 -17.27 -3.50 -1.65
C SER A 34 -18.55 -4.30 -1.42
N ASP A 35 -18.62 -5.53 -1.91
CA ASP A 35 -19.73 -6.44 -1.66
C ASP A 35 -19.78 -6.87 -0.18
N ILE A 36 -18.69 -7.32 0.39
CA ILE A 36 -18.64 -7.84 1.77
C ILE A 36 -18.96 -6.76 2.81
N TYR A 37 -18.57 -5.51 2.57
CA TYR A 37 -18.90 -4.37 3.44
C TYR A 37 -20.20 -3.65 3.04
N GLY A 38 -20.85 -4.09 1.97
CA GLY A 38 -22.09 -3.56 1.41
C GLY A 38 -23.22 -4.58 1.36
N PRO A 39 -23.73 -4.94 0.16
CA PRO A 39 -24.91 -5.80 -0.02
C PRO A 39 -24.68 -7.25 0.41
N ARG A 40 -23.46 -7.76 0.33
CA ARG A 40 -23.08 -9.13 0.69
C ARG A 40 -23.69 -10.19 -0.22
N ASP A 41 -23.79 -9.89 -1.50
CA ASP A 41 -24.39 -10.78 -2.50
C ASP A 41 -23.59 -12.10 -2.61
N ALA A 42 -22.26 -12.06 -2.52
CA ALA A 42 -21.43 -13.26 -2.51
C ALA A 42 -21.76 -14.24 -1.36
N VAL A 43 -22.23 -13.71 -0.23
CA VAL A 43 -22.70 -14.54 0.90
C VAL A 43 -24.14 -15.02 0.65
N ALA A 44 -25.02 -14.14 0.16
CA ALA A 44 -26.41 -14.48 -0.13
C ALA A 44 -26.54 -15.57 -1.20
N ASP A 45 -25.69 -15.50 -2.22
CA ASP A 45 -25.61 -16.47 -3.32
C ASP A 45 -24.85 -17.76 -2.96
N GLY A 46 -24.34 -17.84 -1.73
CA GLY A 46 -23.63 -19.04 -1.25
C GLY A 46 -22.22 -19.23 -1.84
N VAL A 47 -21.66 -18.22 -2.50
CA VAL A 47 -20.29 -18.26 -3.03
C VAL A 47 -19.27 -18.32 -1.89
N ILE A 48 -19.55 -17.60 -0.79
CA ILE A 48 -18.73 -17.61 0.41
C ILE A 48 -19.59 -17.88 1.63
N PRO A 49 -19.19 -18.84 2.50
CA PRO A 49 -19.88 -19.07 3.76
C PRO A 49 -19.85 -17.83 4.66
N ASN A 50 -21.02 -17.45 5.21
CA ASN A 50 -21.11 -16.33 6.16
C ASN A 50 -20.17 -16.51 7.37
N THR A 51 -20.00 -17.73 7.85
CA THR A 51 -19.10 -18.04 8.96
C THR A 51 -17.65 -17.63 8.65
N LEU A 52 -17.18 -17.83 7.42
CA LEU A 52 -15.84 -17.45 7.01
C LEU A 52 -15.63 -15.92 7.13
N VAL A 53 -16.61 -15.13 6.68
CA VAL A 53 -16.56 -13.67 6.81
C VAL A 53 -16.58 -13.24 8.28
N MET A 54 -17.51 -13.79 9.05
CA MET A 54 -17.75 -13.36 10.44
C MET A 54 -16.65 -13.78 11.42
N THR A 55 -15.89 -14.84 11.11
CA THR A 55 -14.76 -15.31 11.93
C THR A 55 -13.41 -14.77 11.44
N CYS A 56 -13.37 -14.10 10.29
CA CYS A 56 -12.15 -13.48 9.80
C CYS A 56 -11.72 -12.33 10.73
N GLY A 57 -10.52 -12.46 11.31
CA GLY A 57 -9.96 -11.45 12.23
C GLY A 57 -9.70 -10.08 11.57
N GLY A 58 -9.66 -10.04 10.24
CA GLY A 58 -9.53 -8.80 9.45
C GLY A 58 -10.86 -8.10 9.14
N TYR A 59 -12.00 -8.75 9.43
CA TYR A 59 -13.31 -8.17 9.15
C TYR A 59 -13.72 -7.12 10.18
N LEU A 60 -13.83 -5.87 9.77
CA LEU A 60 -14.12 -4.73 10.63
C LEU A 60 -15.61 -4.38 10.60
N ARG A 61 -16.39 -4.96 11.50
CA ARG A 61 -17.86 -4.72 11.60
C ARG A 61 -18.26 -3.24 11.67
N PRO A 62 -17.52 -2.35 12.36
CA PRO A 62 -17.91 -0.93 12.43
C PRO A 62 -17.90 -0.18 11.11
N VAL A 63 -17.26 -0.72 10.06
CA VAL A 63 -17.19 -0.06 8.74
C VAL A 63 -18.17 -0.65 7.72
N VAL A 64 -19.04 -1.57 8.15
CA VAL A 64 -20.11 -2.11 7.29
C VAL A 64 -21.08 -0.99 6.91
N GLY A 65 -21.38 -0.88 5.62
CA GLY A 65 -22.26 0.17 5.08
C GLY A 65 -21.61 1.55 4.98
N ILE A 66 -20.31 1.68 5.32
CA ILE A 66 -19.59 2.94 5.11
C ILE A 66 -18.95 2.91 3.72
N GLU A 67 -19.31 3.89 2.91
CA GLU A 67 -18.66 4.13 1.63
C GLU A 67 -17.37 4.91 1.88
N PRO A 68 -16.19 4.37 1.51
CA PRO A 68 -14.94 5.10 1.69
C PRO A 68 -14.84 6.27 0.71
N PRO A 69 -14.09 7.33 1.04
CA PRO A 69 -13.84 8.43 0.12
C PRO A 69 -13.32 7.92 -1.23
N GLY A 70 -13.88 8.44 -2.33
CA GLY A 70 -13.52 8.00 -3.68
C GLY A 70 -13.93 6.57 -4.04
N GLY A 71 -14.75 5.90 -3.20
CA GLY A 71 -15.25 4.54 -3.43
C GLY A 71 -14.19 3.45 -3.44
N ARG A 72 -13.00 3.70 -2.92
CA ARG A 72 -11.88 2.75 -2.94
C ARG A 72 -11.50 2.30 -1.53
N ARG A 73 -11.17 1.01 -1.41
CA ARG A 73 -10.72 0.38 -0.15
C ARG A 73 -9.26 -0.06 -0.23
N ILE A 74 -8.71 -0.28 -1.44
CA ILE A 74 -7.34 -0.71 -1.68
C ILE A 74 -6.55 0.45 -2.30
N TYR A 75 -5.60 1.02 -1.55
CA TYR A 75 -4.74 2.12 -2.02
C TYR A 75 -3.32 1.67 -2.33
N LEU A 76 -2.89 0.59 -1.70
CA LEU A 76 -1.61 -0.04 -1.95
C LEU A 76 -1.80 -1.56 -1.90
N ALA A 77 -1.37 -2.24 -2.95
CA ALA A 77 -1.38 -3.69 -3.05
C ALA A 77 0.05 -4.20 -3.19
N GLY A 78 0.46 -5.10 -2.30
CA GLY A 78 1.69 -5.88 -2.43
C GLY A 78 1.32 -7.27 -2.91
N VAL A 79 1.59 -7.58 -4.16
CA VAL A 79 1.28 -8.89 -4.75
C VAL A 79 2.57 -9.64 -4.98
N ASP A 80 2.72 -10.77 -4.32
CA ASP A 80 3.90 -11.62 -4.45
C ASP A 80 3.79 -12.49 -5.68
N LEU A 81 4.83 -12.46 -6.52
CA LEU A 81 4.89 -13.18 -7.78
C LEU A 81 5.99 -14.23 -7.78
N VAL A 82 5.72 -15.34 -8.39
CA VAL A 82 6.69 -16.40 -8.65
C VAL A 82 6.63 -16.80 -10.12
N ARG A 83 7.78 -17.16 -10.69
CA ARG A 83 7.85 -17.74 -12.02
C ARG A 83 7.90 -19.26 -11.87
N ASP A 84 6.91 -19.96 -12.44
CA ASP A 84 6.84 -21.41 -12.39
C ASP A 84 7.81 -22.10 -13.36
N ASP A 85 7.92 -23.43 -13.27
CA ASP A 85 8.84 -24.22 -14.11
C ASP A 85 8.52 -24.13 -15.62
N SER A 86 7.29 -23.72 -15.97
CA SER A 86 6.91 -23.46 -17.37
C SER A 86 7.29 -22.05 -17.84
N GLY A 87 7.86 -21.23 -16.95
CA GLY A 87 8.21 -19.85 -17.20
C GLY A 87 7.05 -18.86 -17.05
N GLN A 88 5.88 -19.31 -16.60
CA GLN A 88 4.70 -18.46 -16.41
C GLN A 88 4.74 -17.75 -15.08
N TRP A 89 4.30 -16.48 -15.06
CA TRP A 89 4.14 -15.71 -13.84
C TRP A 89 2.87 -16.12 -13.10
N ARG A 90 3.01 -16.39 -11.79
CA ARG A 90 1.92 -16.78 -10.89
C ARG A 90 1.88 -15.86 -9.69
N VAL A 91 0.67 -15.57 -9.23
CA VAL A 91 0.47 -14.90 -7.94
C VAL A 91 0.61 -15.93 -6.82
N LEU A 92 1.45 -15.62 -5.86
CA LEU A 92 1.65 -16.43 -4.66
C LEU A 92 0.71 -15.96 -3.54
N GLU A 93 0.69 -14.65 -3.27
CA GLU A 93 -0.23 -14.05 -2.29
C GLU A 93 -0.54 -12.58 -2.59
N ASP A 94 -1.60 -12.09 -1.95
CA ASP A 94 -2.03 -10.69 -2.01
C ASP A 94 -1.93 -10.05 -0.63
N ASN A 95 -1.10 -9.04 -0.48
CA ASN A 95 -0.99 -8.21 0.71
C ASN A 95 -1.72 -6.88 0.47
N LEU A 96 -2.93 -6.72 1.02
CA LEU A 96 -3.82 -5.59 0.72
C LEU A 96 -4.10 -4.68 1.91
N ARG A 97 -3.75 -5.11 3.11
CA ARG A 97 -4.08 -4.35 4.32
C ARG A 97 -3.04 -3.25 4.58
N ASN A 98 -1.80 -3.64 4.74
CA ASN A 98 -0.65 -2.77 4.94
C ASN A 98 0.61 -3.45 4.40
N PRO A 99 0.70 -3.57 3.07
CA PRO A 99 1.87 -4.19 2.45
C PRO A 99 3.12 -3.40 2.79
N SER A 100 4.20 -4.13 3.07
CA SER A 100 5.54 -3.57 3.26
C SER A 100 6.42 -3.87 2.05
N GLY A 101 7.58 -3.19 1.97
CA GLY A 101 8.58 -3.47 0.94
C GLY A 101 8.80 -2.36 -0.07
N LEU A 102 7.89 -1.37 -0.20
CA LEU A 102 8.04 -0.28 -1.17
C LEU A 102 9.33 0.51 -0.95
N SER A 103 9.68 0.80 0.30
CA SER A 103 10.93 1.51 0.61
C SER A 103 12.16 0.70 0.23
N TYR A 104 12.12 -0.62 0.44
CA TYR A 104 13.22 -1.51 0.05
C TYR A 104 13.37 -1.56 -1.47
N VAL A 105 12.28 -1.59 -2.23
CA VAL A 105 12.33 -1.49 -3.70
C VAL A 105 13.03 -0.21 -4.13
N LEU A 106 12.64 0.94 -3.57
CA LEU A 106 13.22 2.24 -3.92
C LEU A 106 14.70 2.32 -3.54
N GLN A 107 15.06 1.89 -2.34
CA GLN A 107 16.43 1.91 -1.86
C GLN A 107 17.31 0.92 -2.64
N ASN A 108 16.85 -0.32 -2.84
CA ASN A 108 17.57 -1.32 -3.64
C ASN A 108 17.81 -0.81 -5.06
N ARG A 109 16.82 -0.17 -5.67
CA ARG A 109 16.97 0.43 -7.00
C ARG A 109 18.03 1.53 -6.99
N ALA A 110 18.04 2.39 -5.98
CA ALA A 110 19.06 3.44 -5.82
C ALA A 110 20.46 2.86 -5.61
N PHE A 111 20.61 1.81 -4.80
CA PHE A 111 21.89 1.12 -4.60
C PHE A 111 22.36 0.45 -5.89
N MET A 112 21.51 -0.31 -6.55
CA MET A 112 21.86 -0.99 -7.81
C MET A 112 22.32 -0.01 -8.88
N ARG A 113 21.65 1.13 -9.02
CA ARG A 113 22.05 2.19 -9.96
C ARG A 113 23.46 2.73 -9.69
N ARG A 114 23.84 2.83 -8.40
CA ARG A 114 25.18 3.28 -8.00
C ARG A 114 26.24 2.21 -8.18
N LEU A 115 25.90 0.94 -7.93
CA LEU A 115 26.84 -0.18 -8.01
C LEU A 115 27.05 -0.66 -9.45
N MET A 116 26.03 -0.55 -10.29
CA MET A 116 26.02 -1.05 -11.67
C MET A 116 25.54 0.01 -12.67
N PRO A 117 26.17 1.20 -12.73
CA PRO A 117 25.70 2.29 -13.59
C PRO A 117 25.69 1.93 -15.07
N GLU A 118 26.65 1.15 -15.54
CA GLU A 118 26.73 0.70 -16.94
C GLU A 118 25.58 -0.24 -17.30
N ALA A 119 25.21 -1.17 -16.41
CA ALA A 119 24.08 -2.07 -16.61
C ALA A 119 22.76 -1.28 -16.70
N PHE A 120 22.58 -0.27 -15.85
CA PHE A 120 21.39 0.59 -15.90
C PHE A 120 21.31 1.42 -17.18
N ALA A 121 22.45 1.91 -17.67
CA ALA A 121 22.51 2.67 -18.91
C ALA A 121 22.20 1.81 -20.14
N SER A 122 22.70 0.55 -20.14
CA SER A 122 22.54 -0.35 -21.29
C SER A 122 21.17 -1.03 -21.40
N HIS A 123 20.46 -1.25 -20.27
CA HIS A 123 19.21 -2.01 -20.21
C HIS A 123 17.93 -1.14 -20.14
N LEU A 124 18.03 0.19 -20.21
CA LEU A 124 16.88 1.10 -20.12
C LEU A 124 15.93 0.78 -18.97
N VAL A 125 16.48 0.54 -17.79
CA VAL A 125 15.72 0.13 -16.61
C VAL A 125 14.67 1.19 -16.24
N ALA A 126 13.40 0.78 -16.13
CA ALA A 126 12.30 1.68 -15.82
C ALA A 126 12.50 2.41 -14.48
N ASN A 127 12.14 3.68 -14.43
CA ASN A 127 12.23 4.49 -13.21
C ASN A 127 11.06 4.18 -12.27
N VAL A 128 11.36 4.01 -10.98
CA VAL A 128 10.37 3.78 -9.89
C VAL A 128 10.43 4.86 -8.80
N ASP A 129 11.28 5.88 -8.95
CA ASP A 129 11.55 6.88 -7.91
C ASP A 129 10.30 7.69 -7.53
N HIS A 130 9.32 7.76 -8.43
CA HIS A 130 8.06 8.49 -8.22
C HIS A 130 6.99 7.71 -7.44
N ALA A 131 7.22 6.45 -7.07
CA ALA A 131 6.19 5.59 -6.46
C ALA A 131 5.68 6.14 -5.12
N ALA A 132 6.56 6.69 -4.27
CA ALA A 132 6.15 7.31 -3.01
C ALA A 132 5.27 8.56 -3.22
N LEU A 133 5.54 9.35 -4.27
CA LEU A 133 4.73 10.50 -4.62
C LEU A 133 3.36 10.10 -5.17
N LEU A 134 3.28 9.03 -5.97
CA LEU A 134 2.01 8.48 -6.42
C LEU A 134 1.14 8.00 -5.25
N LEU A 135 1.75 7.37 -4.24
CA LEU A 135 1.04 6.98 -3.03
C LEU A 135 0.52 8.21 -2.28
N ARG A 136 1.36 9.24 -2.08
CA ARG A 136 0.93 10.50 -1.48
C ARG A 136 -0.25 11.12 -2.22
N ASP A 137 -0.16 11.21 -3.54
CA ASP A 137 -1.19 11.83 -4.37
C ASP A 137 -2.51 11.03 -4.31
N ALA A 138 -2.43 9.69 -4.29
CA ALA A 138 -3.59 8.83 -4.10
C ALA A 138 -4.26 9.04 -2.72
N LEU A 139 -3.47 9.21 -1.66
CA LEU A 139 -3.98 9.51 -0.32
C LEU A 139 -4.59 10.91 -0.25
N THR A 140 -3.93 11.90 -0.84
CA THR A 140 -4.41 13.28 -0.88
C THR A 140 -5.75 13.39 -1.62
N ALA A 141 -5.94 12.63 -2.69
CA ALA A 141 -7.18 12.62 -3.46
C ALA A 141 -8.42 12.11 -2.68
N MET A 142 -8.21 11.51 -1.49
CA MET A 142 -9.29 11.10 -0.60
C MET A 142 -9.76 12.21 0.35
N VAL A 143 -8.95 13.24 0.51
CA VAL A 143 -9.23 14.31 1.47
C VAL A 143 -10.20 15.31 0.83
N PRO A 144 -11.37 15.59 1.43
CA PRO A 144 -12.21 16.68 1.00
C PRO A 144 -11.47 18.02 1.08
N ASP A 145 -11.70 18.93 0.13
CA ASP A 145 -11.01 20.25 0.06
C ASP A 145 -11.15 21.07 1.35
N GLU A 146 -12.24 20.92 2.06
CA GLU A 146 -12.54 21.59 3.33
C GLU A 146 -11.82 20.99 4.55
N ASP A 147 -11.17 19.85 4.40
CA ASP A 147 -10.51 19.10 5.47
C ASP A 147 -8.97 19.16 5.40
N ALA A 148 -8.44 20.27 4.92
CA ALA A 148 -7.00 20.46 4.78
C ALA A 148 -6.25 20.24 6.12
N GLY A 149 -5.44 19.19 6.18
CA GLY A 149 -4.59 18.80 7.29
C GLY A 149 -3.28 18.20 6.79
N CYS A 150 -2.57 17.50 7.67
CA CYS A 150 -1.37 16.77 7.25
C CYS A 150 -1.70 15.31 6.90
N ILE A 151 -0.85 14.73 6.06
CA ILE A 151 -0.76 13.27 5.89
C ILE A 151 0.10 12.74 7.03
N ALA A 152 -0.40 11.75 7.78
CA ALA A 152 0.32 11.13 8.87
C ALA A 152 0.55 9.64 8.60
N LEU A 153 1.80 9.20 8.68
CA LEU A 153 2.17 7.80 8.64
C LEU A 153 2.32 7.29 10.07
N LEU A 154 1.34 6.48 10.52
CA LEU A 154 1.33 5.91 11.85
C LEU A 154 2.27 4.71 11.94
N SER A 155 3.23 4.79 12.86
CA SER A 155 4.19 3.74 13.15
C SER A 155 4.03 3.23 14.58
N PRO A 156 4.25 1.92 14.84
CA PRO A 156 4.38 1.41 16.22
C PRO A 156 5.65 1.89 16.95
N GLY A 157 6.54 2.63 16.25
CA GLY A 157 7.75 3.20 16.82
C GLY A 157 9.03 2.42 16.46
N PRO A 158 10.19 2.88 16.98
CA PRO A 158 11.53 2.46 16.53
C PRO A 158 11.85 0.98 16.80
N TRP A 159 11.09 0.31 17.66
CA TRP A 159 11.25 -1.12 17.94
C TRP A 159 10.52 -2.03 16.93
N ASN A 160 9.74 -1.46 16.03
CA ASN A 160 9.08 -2.21 14.97
C ASN A 160 10.07 -2.55 13.85
N ALA A 161 10.03 -3.78 13.35
CA ALA A 161 10.94 -4.24 12.28
C ALA A 161 10.84 -3.41 10.99
N ALA A 162 9.67 -2.83 10.71
CA ALA A 162 9.43 -2.00 9.54
C ALA A 162 9.65 -0.49 9.80
N TYR A 163 10.17 -0.08 10.97
CA TYR A 163 10.31 1.35 11.30
C TYR A 163 11.17 2.11 10.29
N ALA A 164 12.26 1.50 9.82
CA ALA A 164 13.12 2.12 8.80
C ALA A 164 12.36 2.38 7.49
N GLU A 165 11.45 1.48 7.11
CA GLU A 165 10.56 1.65 5.97
C GLU A 165 9.57 2.79 6.21
N HIS A 166 8.93 2.82 7.38
CA HIS A 166 7.99 3.88 7.74
C HIS A 166 8.65 5.27 7.67
N ALA A 167 9.84 5.40 8.28
CA ALA A 167 10.59 6.65 8.27
C ALA A 167 10.99 7.09 6.86
N TYR A 168 11.49 6.15 6.05
CA TYR A 168 11.86 6.44 4.67
C TYR A 168 10.65 6.87 3.82
N LEU A 169 9.54 6.14 3.90
CA LEU A 169 8.32 6.48 3.15
C LEU A 169 7.74 7.82 3.59
N ALA A 170 7.66 8.09 4.89
CA ALA A 170 7.20 9.38 5.41
C ALA A 170 8.03 10.53 4.84
N GLN A 171 9.36 10.37 4.83
CA GLN A 171 10.28 11.37 4.25
C GLN A 171 10.05 11.56 2.74
N GLN A 172 9.92 10.46 1.98
CA GLN A 172 9.74 10.52 0.52
C GLN A 172 8.37 11.10 0.13
N MET A 173 7.36 10.85 0.92
CA MET A 173 5.99 11.36 0.71
C MET A 173 5.82 12.80 1.23
N GLY A 174 6.70 13.28 2.10
CA GLY A 174 6.47 14.52 2.85
C GLY A 174 5.35 14.39 3.87
N ALA A 175 5.15 13.17 4.40
CA ALA A 175 4.19 12.87 5.44
C ALA A 175 4.82 12.99 6.84
N GLU A 176 4.00 13.25 7.85
CA GLU A 176 4.44 13.27 9.25
C GLU A 176 4.55 11.84 9.77
N LEU A 177 5.71 11.44 10.26
CA LEU A 177 5.87 10.15 10.94
C LEU A 177 5.40 10.29 12.39
N VAL A 178 4.38 9.52 12.77
CA VAL A 178 3.75 9.62 14.08
C VAL A 178 3.64 8.27 14.77
N GLU A 179 3.64 8.29 16.10
CA GLU A 179 3.27 7.16 16.94
C GLU A 179 1.87 7.39 17.55
N GLY A 180 1.25 6.33 18.07
CA GLY A 180 -0.10 6.45 18.66
C GLY A 180 -0.20 7.50 19.79
N ARG A 181 0.89 7.74 20.51
CA ARG A 181 0.98 8.77 21.56
C ARG A 181 0.95 10.21 21.03
N ASP A 182 1.28 10.41 19.76
CA ASP A 182 1.31 11.72 19.11
C ASP A 182 -0.07 12.12 18.58
N LEU A 183 -1.04 11.18 18.59
CA LEU A 183 -2.37 11.36 18.03
C LEU A 183 -3.43 11.45 19.12
N VAL A 184 -4.39 12.34 18.93
CA VAL A 184 -5.57 12.46 19.79
C VAL A 184 -6.83 12.64 18.94
N THR A 185 -7.95 12.10 19.40
CA THR A 185 -9.24 12.29 18.77
C THR A 185 -10.03 13.38 19.48
N ARG A 186 -10.44 14.44 18.75
CA ARG A 186 -11.30 15.51 19.24
C ARG A 186 -12.34 15.86 18.18
N HIS A 187 -13.58 16.03 18.59
CA HIS A 187 -14.68 16.43 17.70
C HIS A 187 -14.79 15.56 16.43
N ARG A 188 -14.62 14.23 16.61
CA ARG A 188 -14.68 13.23 15.53
C ARG A 188 -13.58 13.38 14.45
N ARG A 189 -12.48 14.06 14.79
CA ARG A 189 -11.28 14.23 13.96
C ARG A 189 -10.05 13.76 14.70
N VAL A 190 -9.06 13.34 13.94
CA VAL A 190 -7.72 13.01 14.45
C VAL A 190 -6.85 14.27 14.39
N TRP A 191 -6.10 14.50 15.47
CA TRP A 191 -5.17 15.61 15.60
C TRP A 191 -3.80 15.09 16.00
N MET A 192 -2.78 15.64 15.39
CA MET A 192 -1.39 15.39 15.76
C MET A 192 -0.93 16.46 16.78
N GLN A 193 -0.33 15.99 17.86
CA GLN A 193 0.29 16.86 18.86
C GLN A 193 1.68 17.25 18.40
N THR A 194 1.96 18.55 18.39
CA THR A 194 3.28 19.11 18.05
C THR A 194 3.73 20.08 19.12
N THR A 195 5.01 20.47 19.13
CA THR A 195 5.54 21.50 20.02
C THR A 195 4.88 22.86 19.79
N GLY A 196 4.36 23.13 18.61
CA GLY A 196 3.65 24.36 18.25
C GLY A 196 2.14 24.31 18.46
N GLY A 197 1.59 23.17 18.95
CA GLY A 197 0.15 23.00 19.16
C GLY A 197 -0.41 21.78 18.42
N MET A 198 -1.71 21.81 18.18
CA MET A 198 -2.44 20.72 17.53
C MET A 198 -2.58 20.97 16.02
N ARG A 199 -2.25 19.97 15.20
CA ARG A 199 -2.48 20.01 13.75
C ARG A 199 -3.51 18.96 13.35
N PRO A 200 -4.49 19.28 12.51
CA PRO A 200 -5.45 18.28 12.02
C PRO A 200 -4.74 17.27 11.11
N VAL A 201 -5.15 16.01 11.22
CA VAL A 201 -4.73 14.93 10.32
C VAL A 201 -5.88 14.69 9.36
N SER A 202 -5.59 14.74 8.05
CA SER A 202 -6.56 14.50 6.99
C SER A 202 -6.56 13.05 6.55
N VAL A 203 -5.41 12.42 6.50
CA VAL A 203 -5.22 11.02 6.13
C VAL A 203 -3.93 10.48 6.72
#